data_e2b59c4b36cd8403025c6e84662509c1
#
_entry.id   e2b59c4b36cd8403025c6e84662509c1
#
_cell.length_a   1.000
_cell.length_b   1.000
_cell.length_c   1.000
_cell.angle_alpha   90.00
_cell.angle_beta   90.00
_cell.angle_gamma   90.00
#
_symmetry.space_group_name_H-M   'P 1'
#
loop_
_entity.id
_entity.type
_entity.pdbx_description
1 polymer ?
#
loop_
_entity_poly.entity_id
_entity_poly.type
_entity_poly.pdbx_seq_one_letter_code
_entity_poly.pdbx_strand_id
1 'polypeptide(L)'
;MEIDLSVSLESGEATMALPNPIVGASGSFGFGGELSEIVNYSQIGAITIKSLAPFESPGNPAPRIAATGTGVMNSIGQPGPDIRDWVKNDIDKIQNLDGRFIMSFWG
;
A
#
# COMPACT_ATOMS: atom_id res chain seq x y z
N MET A 1 -16.79 8.17 -27.52
CA MET A 1 -15.55 7.36 -27.61
C MET A 1 -15.19 6.95 -26.21
N GLU A 2 -15.17 5.67 -25.95
CA GLU A 2 -14.69 5.12 -24.68
C GLU A 2 -13.18 4.87 -24.83
N ILE A 3 -12.41 5.32 -23.84
CA ILE A 3 -10.96 5.11 -23.82
C ILE A 3 -10.69 3.94 -22.89
N ASP A 4 -10.11 2.88 -23.43
CA ASP A 4 -9.64 1.75 -22.62
C ASP A 4 -8.30 2.14 -21.96
N LEU A 5 -8.30 2.20 -20.61
CA LEU A 5 -7.12 2.48 -19.80
C LEU A 5 -6.55 1.23 -19.13
N SER A 6 -7.12 0.04 -19.45
CA SER A 6 -6.68 -1.20 -18.83
C SER A 6 -5.22 -1.52 -19.17
N VAL A 7 -4.51 -2.06 -18.20
CA VAL A 7 -3.12 -2.52 -18.34
C VAL A 7 -2.94 -3.86 -17.63
N SER A 8 -1.93 -4.59 -18.01
CA SER A 8 -1.55 -5.84 -17.34
C SER A 8 -0.14 -5.75 -16.79
N LEU A 9 0.03 -6.22 -15.54
CA LEU A 9 1.34 -6.49 -14.97
C LEU A 9 1.63 -7.98 -15.12
N GLU A 10 2.77 -8.32 -15.70
CA GLU A 10 3.15 -9.70 -15.99
C GLU A 10 4.46 -10.04 -15.27
N SER A 11 4.50 -11.23 -14.68
CA SER A 11 5.71 -11.79 -14.08
C SER A 11 5.72 -13.31 -14.24
N GLY A 12 6.54 -13.82 -15.17
CA GLY A 12 6.52 -15.21 -15.55
C GLY A 12 5.14 -15.61 -16.11
N GLU A 13 4.49 -16.59 -15.50
CA GLU A 13 3.14 -17.04 -15.87
C GLU A 13 2.01 -16.27 -15.14
N ALA A 14 2.38 -15.42 -14.17
CA ALA A 14 1.41 -14.65 -13.40
C ALA A 14 1.06 -13.33 -14.08
N THR A 15 -0.23 -13.01 -14.12
CA THR A 15 -0.76 -11.78 -14.70
C THR A 15 -1.74 -11.13 -13.73
N MET A 16 -1.59 -9.81 -13.50
CA MET A 16 -2.54 -8.99 -12.77
C MET A 16 -3.13 -7.95 -13.74
N ALA A 17 -4.42 -8.07 -14.04
CA ALA A 17 -5.14 -7.07 -14.84
C ALA A 17 -5.55 -5.88 -13.98
N LEU A 18 -5.26 -4.67 -14.45
CA LEU A 18 -5.59 -3.41 -13.82
C LEU A 18 -6.58 -2.63 -14.68
N PRO A 19 -7.63 -1.99 -14.13
CA PRO A 19 -8.58 -1.18 -14.90
C PRO A 19 -7.96 0.11 -15.45
N ASN A 20 -6.84 0.55 -14.90
CA ASN A 20 -6.08 1.71 -15.33
C ASN A 20 -4.65 1.65 -14.74
N PRO A 21 -3.71 2.47 -15.25
CA PRO A 21 -2.31 2.43 -14.82
C PRO A 21 -2.01 3.12 -13.48
N ILE A 22 -3.02 3.61 -12.77
CA ILE A 22 -2.81 4.32 -11.50
C ILE A 22 -2.59 3.31 -10.39
N VAL A 23 -1.44 3.38 -9.74
CA VAL A 23 -1.08 2.54 -8.60
C VAL A 23 -0.78 3.41 -7.39
N GLY A 24 -1.49 3.17 -6.29
CA GLY A 24 -1.21 3.80 -5.01
C GLY A 24 0.14 3.33 -4.47
N ALA A 25 1.02 4.28 -4.14
CA ALA A 25 2.34 3.97 -3.61
C ALA A 25 2.26 3.34 -2.21
N SER A 26 3.26 2.53 -1.88
CA SER A 26 3.37 1.88 -0.56
C SER A 26 3.25 2.89 0.59
N GLY A 27 2.33 2.64 1.50
CA GLY A 27 2.03 3.47 2.67
C GLY A 27 1.07 4.62 2.43
N SER A 28 0.75 5.00 1.16
CA SER A 28 -0.22 6.05 0.87
C SER A 28 -1.65 5.67 1.27
N PHE A 29 -1.96 4.38 1.25
CA PHE A 29 -3.23 3.78 1.67
C PHE A 29 -3.09 2.98 2.97
N GLY A 30 -2.08 3.27 3.79
CA GLY A 30 -1.81 2.54 5.01
C GLY A 30 -1.52 1.06 4.75
N PHE A 31 -2.10 0.19 5.55
CA PHE A 31 -2.03 -1.26 5.41
C PHE A 31 -3.15 -1.85 4.53
N GLY A 32 -3.86 -1.01 3.82
CA GLY A 32 -4.79 -1.34 2.73
C GLY A 32 -6.25 -1.03 3.01
N GLY A 33 -6.72 -1.12 4.25
CA GLY A 33 -8.13 -0.95 4.60
C GLY A 33 -8.56 0.43 5.05
N GLU A 34 -7.63 1.31 5.39
CA GLU A 34 -7.90 2.55 6.13
C GLU A 34 -8.74 3.58 5.37
N LEU A 35 -8.63 3.61 4.05
CA LEU A 35 -9.37 4.57 3.22
C LEU A 35 -10.61 3.96 2.53
N SER A 36 -11.01 2.74 2.87
CA SER A 36 -12.08 2.01 2.18
C SER A 36 -13.45 2.67 2.28
N GLU A 37 -13.69 3.49 3.30
CA GLU A 37 -14.97 4.19 3.47
C GLU A 37 -15.08 5.46 2.61
N ILE A 38 -13.95 6.00 2.15
CA ILE A 38 -13.91 7.28 1.40
C ILE A 38 -13.37 7.14 -0.02
N VAL A 39 -12.75 6.01 -0.35
CA VAL A 39 -12.16 5.74 -1.67
C VAL A 39 -12.78 4.47 -2.26
N ASN A 40 -13.27 4.57 -3.49
CA ASN A 40 -13.70 3.40 -4.23
C ASN A 40 -12.48 2.71 -4.87
N TYR A 41 -12.03 1.62 -4.25
CA TYR A 41 -10.83 0.89 -4.65
C TYR A 41 -10.95 0.20 -6.02
N SER A 42 -12.20 -0.09 -6.47
CA SER A 42 -12.42 -0.69 -7.80
C SER A 42 -12.01 0.24 -8.95
N GLN A 43 -11.99 1.55 -8.70
CA GLN A 43 -11.63 2.58 -9.68
C GLN A 43 -10.14 2.90 -9.74
N ILE A 44 -9.34 2.31 -8.86
CA ILE A 44 -7.88 2.48 -8.82
C ILE A 44 -7.24 1.23 -9.42
N GLY A 45 -6.20 1.39 -10.23
CA GLY A 45 -5.51 0.28 -10.87
C GLY A 45 -5.08 -0.77 -9.85
N ALA A 46 -4.26 -0.37 -8.89
CA ALA A 46 -3.89 -1.19 -7.74
C ALA A 46 -3.47 -0.32 -6.54
N ILE A 47 -3.39 -0.92 -5.38
CA ILE A 47 -2.94 -0.28 -4.15
C ILE A 47 -1.79 -1.10 -3.58
N THR A 48 -0.64 -0.45 -3.39
CA THR A 48 0.49 -1.08 -2.71
C THR A 48 0.36 -0.80 -1.21
N ILE A 49 0.21 -1.83 -0.41
CA ILE A 49 0.13 -1.70 1.04
C ILE A 49 1.48 -1.26 1.61
N LYS A 50 1.45 -0.69 2.81
CA LYS A 50 2.67 -0.34 3.54
C LYS A 50 3.52 -1.59 3.74
N SER A 51 4.84 -1.44 3.56
CA SER A 51 5.78 -2.57 3.65
C SER A 51 5.71 -3.26 5.00
N LEU A 52 5.58 -4.57 4.97
CA LEU A 52 5.53 -5.46 6.11
C LEU A 52 6.88 -6.17 6.31
N ALA A 53 7.22 -6.46 7.56
CA ALA A 53 8.43 -7.19 7.93
C ALA A 53 8.09 -8.40 8.80
N PRO A 54 8.98 -9.41 8.90
CA PRO A 54 8.77 -10.57 9.79
C PRO A 54 9.04 -10.26 11.27
N PHE A 55 8.95 -8.98 11.63
CA PHE A 55 9.08 -8.47 13.00
C PHE A 55 8.33 -7.13 13.13
N GLU A 56 7.92 -6.78 14.36
CA GLU A 56 7.39 -5.44 14.65
C GLU A 56 8.51 -4.40 14.57
N SER A 57 8.25 -3.28 13.89
CA SER A 57 9.16 -2.14 13.82
C SER A 57 8.48 -0.91 14.43
N PRO A 58 9.02 -0.33 15.51
CA PRO A 58 8.48 0.89 16.11
C PRO A 58 8.82 2.14 15.30
N GLY A 59 9.76 2.05 14.35
CA GLY A 59 10.34 3.19 13.69
C GLY A 59 11.27 3.99 14.59
N ASN A 60 11.66 5.17 14.12
CA ASN A 60 12.54 6.06 14.88
C ASN A 60 11.76 6.88 15.93
N PRO A 61 12.40 7.31 17.02
CA PRO A 61 11.78 8.21 17.98
C PRO A 61 11.49 9.59 17.35
N ALA A 62 10.47 10.28 17.87
CA ALA A 62 10.17 11.66 17.50
C ALA A 62 11.21 12.64 18.09
N PRO A 63 11.48 13.81 17.43
CA PRO A 63 10.89 14.27 16.16
C PRO A 63 11.51 13.55 14.95
N ARG A 64 10.67 13.15 14.00
CA ARG A 64 11.08 12.38 12.82
C ARG A 64 10.61 12.96 11.49
N ILE A 65 10.06 14.17 11.53
CA ILE A 65 9.71 14.98 10.36
C ILE A 65 10.18 16.40 10.63
N ALA A 66 10.84 17.02 9.66
CA ALA A 66 11.29 18.40 9.71
C ALA A 66 10.99 19.12 8.40
N ALA A 67 10.47 20.35 8.48
CA ALA A 67 10.35 21.22 7.33
C ALA A 67 11.73 21.75 6.93
N THR A 68 11.96 21.85 5.62
CA THR A 68 13.12 22.52 5.02
C THR A 68 12.65 23.73 4.22
N GLY A 69 13.56 24.57 3.75
CA GLY A 69 13.19 25.74 2.96
C GLY A 69 12.43 25.43 1.66
N THR A 70 12.54 24.22 1.14
CA THR A 70 11.94 23.80 -0.14
C THR A 70 11.14 22.49 -0.06
N GLY A 71 10.95 21.91 1.12
CA GLY A 71 10.25 20.64 1.26
C GLY A 71 10.23 20.12 2.68
N VAL A 72 10.17 18.80 2.79
CA VAL A 72 10.11 18.06 4.06
C VAL A 72 11.18 16.98 4.06
N MET A 73 11.90 16.86 5.17
CA MET A 73 12.81 15.76 5.45
C MET A 73 12.20 14.86 6.53
N ASN A 74 12.37 13.55 6.40
CA ASN A 74 11.88 12.62 7.39
C ASN A 74 12.93 11.55 7.76
N SER A 75 12.73 10.98 8.93
CA SER A 75 13.42 9.81 9.45
C SER A 75 12.40 8.92 10.17
N ILE A 76 11.40 8.46 9.43
CA ILE A 76 10.27 7.70 9.99
C ILE A 76 10.73 6.33 10.50
N GLY A 77 11.59 5.62 9.79
CA GLY A 77 12.19 4.35 10.23
C GLY A 77 11.30 3.13 10.02
N GLN A 78 10.43 3.14 9.00
CA GLN A 78 9.61 1.98 8.59
C GLN A 78 8.79 1.35 9.75
N PRO A 79 7.97 2.12 10.50
CA PRO A 79 7.12 1.54 11.53
C PRO A 79 6.03 0.65 10.95
N GLY A 80 5.76 -0.44 11.61
CA GLY A 80 4.70 -1.36 11.21
C GLY A 80 4.64 -2.60 12.10
N PRO A 81 3.53 -3.35 12.04
CA PRO A 81 3.38 -4.59 12.78
C PRO A 81 4.24 -5.70 12.17
N ASP A 82 4.44 -6.77 12.94
CA ASP A 82 4.87 -8.06 12.41
C ASP A 82 3.85 -8.54 11.36
N ILE A 83 4.32 -9.09 10.24
CA ILE A 83 3.45 -9.58 9.16
C ILE A 83 2.44 -10.64 9.66
N ARG A 84 2.82 -11.45 10.65
CA ARG A 84 1.94 -12.48 11.23
C ARG A 84 0.76 -11.85 11.98
N ASP A 85 1.01 -10.73 12.68
CA ASP A 85 -0.04 -9.98 13.36
C ASP A 85 -0.94 -9.26 12.36
N TRP A 86 -0.38 -8.70 11.31
CA TRP A 86 -1.15 -8.09 10.24
C TRP A 86 -2.05 -9.12 9.52
N VAL A 87 -1.53 -10.29 9.18
CA VAL A 87 -2.32 -11.38 8.57
C VAL A 87 -3.46 -11.79 9.49
N LYS A 88 -3.22 -11.89 10.80
CA LYS A 88 -4.25 -12.30 11.77
C LYS A 88 -5.35 -11.25 11.97
N ASN A 89 -5.02 -9.96 11.91
CA ASN A 89 -5.91 -8.90 12.36
C ASN A 89 -6.47 -8.03 11.22
N ASP A 90 -5.78 -7.96 10.08
CA ASP A 90 -6.05 -6.95 9.06
C ASP A 90 -6.28 -7.51 7.65
N ILE A 91 -5.81 -8.71 7.34
CA ILE A 91 -5.92 -9.26 5.97
C ILE A 91 -7.38 -9.36 5.50
N ASP A 92 -8.28 -9.74 6.39
CA ASP A 92 -9.71 -9.87 6.07
C ASP A 92 -10.33 -8.54 5.63
N LYS A 93 -9.80 -7.42 6.11
CA LYS A 93 -10.28 -6.08 5.73
C LYS A 93 -10.06 -5.80 4.25
N ILE A 94 -8.93 -6.22 3.70
CA ILE A 94 -8.64 -6.01 2.28
C ILE A 94 -9.22 -7.11 1.38
N GLN A 95 -9.35 -8.34 1.88
CA GLN A 95 -9.94 -9.44 1.11
C GLN A 95 -11.41 -9.21 0.75
N ASN A 96 -12.12 -8.42 1.56
CA ASN A 96 -13.53 -8.08 1.34
C ASN A 96 -13.71 -6.80 0.50
N LEU A 97 -12.64 -6.14 0.08
CA LEU A 97 -12.68 -4.95 -0.75
C LEU A 97 -12.60 -5.31 -2.24
N ASP A 98 -13.39 -4.63 -3.06
CA ASP A 98 -13.30 -4.72 -4.52
C ASP A 98 -12.12 -3.86 -4.99
N GLY A 99 -10.93 -4.41 -4.90
CA GLY A 99 -9.68 -3.75 -5.25
C GLY A 99 -8.57 -4.75 -5.60
N ARG A 100 -7.47 -4.23 -6.10
CA ARG A 100 -6.26 -4.99 -6.41
C ARG A 100 -5.15 -4.53 -5.49
N PHE A 101 -4.50 -5.48 -4.81
CA PHE A 101 -3.51 -5.18 -3.80
C PHE A 101 -2.15 -5.76 -4.17
N ILE A 102 -1.13 -4.93 -4.04
CA ILE A 102 0.27 -5.30 -4.19
C ILE A 102 0.88 -5.33 -2.79
N MET A 103 1.45 -6.47 -2.45
CA MET A 103 2.10 -6.66 -1.16
C MET A 103 3.54 -6.15 -1.22
N SER A 104 3.94 -5.36 -0.23
CA SER A 104 5.30 -4.85 -0.10
C SER A 104 5.96 -5.43 1.16
N PHE A 105 7.17 -5.92 1.03
CA PHE A 105 7.92 -6.56 2.12
C PHE A 105 9.32 -5.97 2.25
N TRP A 106 9.86 -6.02 3.47
CA TRP A 106 11.26 -5.70 3.77
C TRP A 106 11.79 -6.56 4.91
N GLY A 107 13.11 -6.69 5.02
CA GLY A 107 13.79 -7.45 6.07
C GLY A 107 15.30 -7.39 5.97
#